data_4692425a2e9e4d8f2b040a61614dc875
#
_entry.id   4692425a2e9e4d8f2b040a61614dc875
#
_cell.length_a   1.000
_cell.length_b   1.000
_cell.length_c   1.000
_cell.angle_alpha   90.00
_cell.angle_beta   90.00
_cell.angle_gamma   90.00
#
_symmetry.space_group_name_H-M   'P 1'
#
loop_
_entity.id
_entity.type
_entity.pdbx_description
1 polymer ?
#
loop_
_entity_poly.entity_id
_entity_poly.type
_entity_poly.pdbx_seq_one_letter_code
_entity_poly.pdbx_strand_id
1 'polypeptide(L)'
;MKTEALNCRCCGGVLNVKSAMTVCEYCGATNFVSDTAGKYINQLNRANKLRQEKEYDNAIRIYDNILSENVPSADILWLRTLCEYGIEYVPDPISSKYFPTLHRIKDESILNYYSYLDALKLCDEEQRNILIKEATEINRIQTEYLEIAKNEAPYDVFICYKETDEDTMTTTEDVAYCTRLYEILTKTGYKVFFARETLQNKLSVDYEPYIFAALKSSKVMAVIGSKSEYFTATWVKNEWSRFLKQMEKDPSKQIFFACDDPNELPRAFSLKQAQLLSNPDAMEILAKNIINYLANILKAGKNGNPNALKNAAQYLDLSSPEAMLGRAKKHLNQKNYAAVYSDISDLLAINPAMSEAYWVRLLANVRHNEENIIYAKTDLTKDEDYDKAVTFASSALKEKYE
;
A
#
# COMPACT_ATOMS: atom_id res chain seq x y z
N MET A 1 2.67 -8.29 43.17
CA MET A 1 2.51 -7.82 41.76
C MET A 1 3.07 -6.41 41.72
N LYS A 2 4.08 -6.13 40.87
CA LYS A 2 4.49 -4.75 40.60
C LYS A 2 3.30 -4.10 39.85
N THR A 3 2.65 -3.11 40.42
CA THR A 3 1.68 -2.25 39.72
C THR A 3 2.49 -1.53 38.63
N GLU A 4 2.21 -1.82 37.37
CA GLU A 4 2.81 -1.06 36.28
C GLU A 4 2.28 0.37 36.34
N ALA A 5 3.16 1.33 36.16
CA ALA A 5 2.80 2.74 36.13
C ALA A 5 2.29 3.13 34.75
N LEU A 6 1.37 4.10 34.67
CA LEU A 6 0.91 4.67 33.42
C LEU A 6 2.03 5.51 32.79
N ASN A 7 2.17 5.42 31.47
CA ASN A 7 3.15 6.17 30.72
C ASN A 7 2.54 7.43 30.10
N CYS A 8 3.32 8.48 30.01
CA CYS A 8 2.93 9.74 29.40
C CYS A 8 2.56 9.56 27.93
N ARG A 9 1.41 10.06 27.53
CA ARG A 9 0.92 10.01 26.16
C ARG A 9 1.80 10.76 25.15
N CYS A 10 2.60 11.74 25.59
CA CYS A 10 3.48 12.50 24.71
C CYS A 10 4.88 11.88 24.59
N CYS A 11 5.61 11.75 25.70
CA CYS A 11 7.01 11.35 25.69
C CYS A 11 7.28 9.88 26.10
N GLY A 12 6.22 9.15 26.53
CA GLY A 12 6.38 7.76 27.03
C GLY A 12 7.00 7.62 28.41
N GLY A 13 7.42 8.72 29.05
CA GLY A 13 7.97 8.71 30.41
C GLY A 13 6.94 8.25 31.45
N VAL A 14 7.42 7.63 32.54
CA VAL A 14 6.55 7.12 33.61
C VAL A 14 5.84 8.28 34.31
N LEU A 15 4.52 8.17 34.50
CA LEU A 15 3.73 9.16 35.20
C LEU A 15 3.65 8.87 36.70
N ASN A 16 3.88 9.89 37.51
CA ASN A 16 3.59 9.88 38.95
C ASN A 16 2.15 10.35 39.17
N VAL A 17 1.20 9.40 39.05
CA VAL A 17 -0.24 9.70 39.11
C VAL A 17 -0.63 10.09 40.51
N LYS A 18 -1.03 11.37 40.71
CA LYS A 18 -1.51 11.91 42.00
C LYS A 18 -2.98 12.37 41.93
N SER A 19 -3.51 12.58 40.74
CA SER A 19 -4.87 13.08 40.50
C SER A 19 -5.34 12.66 39.11
N ALA A 20 -6.62 12.89 38.84
CA ALA A 20 -7.23 12.63 37.52
C ALA A 20 -6.58 13.43 36.37
N MET A 21 -5.91 14.53 36.69
CA MET A 21 -5.02 15.25 35.78
C MET A 21 -3.61 15.23 36.36
N THR A 22 -2.69 14.67 35.58
CA THR A 22 -1.30 14.53 36.00
C THR A 22 -0.37 15.15 34.97
N VAL A 23 0.47 16.09 35.40
CA VAL A 23 1.50 16.68 34.54
C VAL A 23 2.73 15.78 34.53
N CYS A 24 3.21 15.47 33.33
CA CYS A 24 4.41 14.69 33.15
C CYS A 24 5.66 15.49 33.60
N GLU A 25 6.45 14.93 34.51
CA GLU A 25 7.67 15.57 35.04
C GLU A 25 8.79 15.68 33.97
N TYR A 26 8.71 14.89 32.88
CA TYR A 26 9.73 14.88 31.82
C TYR A 26 9.44 15.89 30.70
N CYS A 27 8.18 15.99 30.24
CA CYS A 27 7.84 16.81 29.08
C CYS A 27 6.81 17.92 29.35
N GLY A 28 6.28 17.99 30.57
CA GLY A 28 5.30 18.99 30.96
C GLY A 28 3.88 18.79 30.39
N ALA A 29 3.64 17.72 29.63
CA ALA A 29 2.32 17.45 29.06
C ALA A 29 1.31 17.00 30.11
N THR A 30 0.11 17.54 30.06
CA THR A 30 -1.01 17.10 30.92
C THR A 30 -1.61 15.80 30.39
N ASN A 31 -1.72 14.82 31.28
CA ASN A 31 -2.32 13.52 31.00
C ASN A 31 -3.60 13.36 31.84
N PHE A 32 -4.67 12.89 31.21
CA PHE A 32 -5.90 12.53 31.92
C PHE A 32 -5.79 11.08 32.36
N VAL A 33 -6.17 10.85 33.62
CA VAL A 33 -6.10 9.53 34.23
C VAL A 33 -7.47 9.23 34.86
N SER A 34 -8.31 8.57 34.08
CA SER A 34 -9.61 8.09 34.53
C SER A 34 -9.48 6.84 35.38
N ASP A 35 -10.53 6.49 36.13
CA ASP A 35 -10.62 5.19 36.83
C ASP A 35 -10.49 4.02 35.85
N THR A 36 -10.97 4.18 34.63
CA THR A 36 -10.79 3.22 33.55
C THR A 36 -9.32 3.01 33.21
N ALA A 37 -8.50 4.08 33.21
CA ALA A 37 -7.06 3.97 32.95
C ALA A 37 -6.36 3.05 33.97
N GLY A 38 -6.76 3.10 35.23
CA GLY A 38 -6.19 2.23 36.29
C GLY A 38 -6.39 0.74 36.02
N LYS A 39 -7.55 0.36 35.45
CA LYS A 39 -7.88 -1.03 35.14
C LYS A 39 -7.13 -1.56 33.91
N TYR A 40 -6.81 -0.69 32.94
CA TYR A 40 -6.25 -1.07 31.64
C TYR A 40 -4.84 -0.53 31.40
N ILE A 41 -4.07 -0.25 32.45
CA ILE A 41 -2.72 0.36 32.38
C ILE A 41 -1.86 -0.32 31.31
N ASN A 42 -1.78 -1.64 31.29
CA ASN A 42 -0.93 -2.39 30.37
C ASN A 42 -1.40 -2.22 28.91
N GLN A 43 -2.70 -2.25 28.68
CA GLN A 43 -3.27 -2.06 27.34
C GLN A 43 -3.08 -0.61 26.88
N LEU A 44 -3.28 0.37 27.75
CA LEU A 44 -3.05 1.78 27.44
C LEU A 44 -1.58 2.08 27.15
N ASN A 45 -0.66 1.56 27.97
CA ASN A 45 0.77 1.70 27.73
C ASN A 45 1.18 1.08 26.39
N ARG A 46 0.65 -0.12 26.07
CA ARG A 46 0.86 -0.77 24.77
C ARG A 46 0.31 0.06 23.62
N ALA A 47 -0.90 0.58 23.74
CA ALA A 47 -1.52 1.40 22.70
C ALA A 47 -0.76 2.73 22.51
N ASN A 48 -0.33 3.39 23.58
CA ASN A 48 0.50 4.59 23.52
C ASN A 48 1.84 4.33 22.85
N LYS A 49 2.49 3.20 23.16
CA LYS A 49 3.73 2.78 22.49
C LYS A 49 3.52 2.56 20.99
N LEU A 50 2.48 1.81 20.60
CA LEU A 50 2.13 1.60 19.20
C LEU A 50 1.87 2.92 18.46
N ARG A 51 1.22 3.89 19.10
CA ARG A 51 1.02 5.22 18.52
C ARG A 51 2.36 5.96 18.30
N GLN A 52 3.28 5.91 19.25
CA GLN A 52 4.63 6.47 19.11
C GLN A 52 5.44 5.78 18.01
N GLU A 53 5.22 4.49 17.80
CA GLU A 53 5.81 3.70 16.70
C GLU A 53 5.04 3.89 15.37
N LYS A 54 4.05 4.80 15.31
CA LYS A 54 3.18 5.10 14.14
C LYS A 54 2.30 3.93 13.71
N GLU A 55 2.16 2.91 14.56
CA GLU A 55 1.27 1.76 14.38
C GLU A 55 -0.18 2.10 14.77
N TYR A 56 -0.72 3.18 14.18
CA TYR A 56 -1.98 3.80 14.59
C TYR A 56 -3.19 2.87 14.55
N ASP A 57 -3.33 2.03 13.51
CA ASP A 57 -4.48 1.11 13.40
C ASP A 57 -4.44 0.00 14.48
N ASN A 58 -3.24 -0.39 14.89
CA ASN A 58 -3.06 -1.34 15.99
C ASN A 58 -3.41 -0.69 17.34
N ALA A 59 -3.00 0.58 17.54
CA ALA A 59 -3.35 1.34 18.72
C ALA A 59 -4.87 1.58 18.83
N ILE A 60 -5.52 1.99 17.73
CA ILE A 60 -6.98 2.18 17.64
C ILE A 60 -7.72 0.93 18.06
N ARG A 61 -7.32 -0.25 17.58
CA ARG A 61 -7.96 -1.52 17.97
C ARG A 61 -7.92 -1.77 19.47
N ILE A 62 -6.82 -1.41 20.15
CA ILE A 62 -6.75 -1.55 21.60
C ILE A 62 -7.68 -0.56 22.28
N TYR A 63 -7.71 0.70 21.86
CA TYR A 63 -8.64 1.69 22.42
C TYR A 63 -10.09 1.29 22.20
N ASP A 64 -10.45 0.82 21.00
CA ASP A 64 -11.81 0.35 20.68
C ASP A 64 -12.21 -0.85 21.56
N ASN A 65 -11.30 -1.78 21.83
CA ASN A 65 -11.56 -2.90 22.73
C ASN A 65 -11.84 -2.40 24.17
N ILE A 66 -11.04 -1.47 24.68
CA ILE A 66 -11.26 -0.90 26.02
C ILE A 66 -12.62 -0.18 26.07
N LEU A 67 -12.95 0.61 25.05
CA LEU A 67 -14.22 1.34 24.97
C LEU A 67 -15.43 0.40 24.84
N SER A 68 -15.28 -0.76 24.20
CA SER A 68 -16.37 -1.75 24.07
C SER A 68 -16.69 -2.48 25.37
N GLU A 69 -15.72 -2.61 26.25
CA GLU A 69 -15.87 -3.31 27.54
C GLU A 69 -16.34 -2.41 28.68
N ASN A 70 -16.34 -1.09 28.49
CA ASN A 70 -16.54 -0.13 29.57
C ASN A 70 -17.32 1.10 29.15
N VAL A 71 -17.70 1.91 30.14
CA VAL A 71 -18.21 3.26 29.89
C VAL A 71 -17.12 4.07 29.19
N PRO A 72 -17.43 4.76 28.08
CA PRO A 72 -16.47 5.61 27.38
C PRO A 72 -15.85 6.63 28.33
N SER A 73 -14.54 6.87 28.20
CA SER A 73 -13.82 7.88 28.97
C SER A 73 -13.14 8.88 28.02
N ALA A 74 -13.07 10.13 28.46
CA ALA A 74 -12.59 11.24 27.63
C ALA A 74 -11.15 11.05 27.15
N ASP A 75 -10.29 10.54 28.03
CA ASP A 75 -8.88 10.25 27.74
C ASP A 75 -8.72 9.23 26.62
N ILE A 76 -9.46 8.11 26.67
CA ILE A 76 -9.35 7.04 25.67
C ILE A 76 -9.90 7.49 24.31
N LEU A 77 -11.04 8.19 24.31
CA LEU A 77 -11.61 8.76 23.09
C LEU A 77 -10.68 9.81 22.46
N TRP A 78 -9.99 10.59 23.26
CA TRP A 78 -8.99 11.54 22.77
C TRP A 78 -7.76 10.83 22.19
N LEU A 79 -7.19 9.87 22.90
CA LEU A 79 -6.05 9.06 22.41
C LEU A 79 -6.39 8.34 21.11
N ARG A 80 -7.59 7.81 20.99
CA ARG A 80 -8.10 7.23 19.75
C ARG A 80 -8.16 8.27 18.62
N THR A 81 -8.64 9.48 18.92
CA THR A 81 -8.69 10.59 17.96
C THR A 81 -7.28 10.95 17.47
N LEU A 82 -6.31 11.06 18.37
CA LEU A 82 -4.92 11.32 18.01
C LEU A 82 -4.36 10.26 17.03
N CYS A 83 -4.70 8.97 17.22
CA CYS A 83 -4.30 7.92 16.29
C CYS A 83 -4.96 8.06 14.91
N GLU A 84 -6.23 8.45 14.85
CA GLU A 84 -6.94 8.63 13.58
C GLU A 84 -6.34 9.75 12.71
N TYR A 85 -5.77 10.77 13.35
CA TYR A 85 -5.05 11.86 12.68
C TYR A 85 -3.54 11.62 12.63
N GLY A 86 -3.06 10.48 13.13
CA GLY A 86 -1.64 10.14 13.13
C GLY A 86 -0.79 11.15 13.90
N ILE A 87 -1.28 11.59 15.07
CA ILE A 87 -0.57 12.59 15.87
C ILE A 87 0.59 11.95 16.63
N GLU A 88 1.77 12.46 16.36
CA GLU A 88 2.98 12.21 17.12
C GLU A 88 3.42 13.52 17.79
N TYR A 89 3.93 13.45 19.01
CA TYR A 89 4.50 14.59 19.69
C TYR A 89 6.01 14.51 19.63
N VAL A 90 6.64 15.49 18.99
CA VAL A 90 8.09 15.57 18.83
C VAL A 90 8.66 16.70 19.68
N PRO A 91 9.83 16.51 20.31
CA PRO A 91 10.48 17.55 21.09
C PRO A 91 11.03 18.64 20.15
N ASP A 92 10.77 19.89 20.48
CA ASP A 92 11.46 21.01 19.89
C ASP A 92 12.89 21.09 20.44
N PRO A 93 13.90 21.07 19.57
CA PRO A 93 15.31 21.09 19.99
C PRO A 93 15.70 22.31 20.84
N ILE A 94 15.00 23.43 20.68
CA ILE A 94 15.32 24.71 21.33
C ILE A 94 14.61 24.82 22.67
N SER A 95 13.30 24.58 22.71
CA SER A 95 12.49 24.82 23.91
C SER A 95 12.27 23.57 24.77
N SER A 96 12.64 22.40 24.29
CA SER A 96 12.33 21.08 24.90
C SER A 96 10.84 20.83 25.10
N LYS A 97 9.95 21.66 24.50
CA LYS A 97 8.51 21.46 24.49
C LYS A 97 8.16 20.47 23.38
N TYR A 98 7.08 19.73 23.60
CA TYR A 98 6.59 18.79 22.62
C TYR A 98 5.49 19.42 21.76
N PHE A 99 5.65 19.30 20.42
CA PHE A 99 4.70 19.78 19.43
C PHE A 99 4.05 18.64 18.69
N PRO A 100 2.75 18.74 18.34
CA PRO A 100 2.10 17.73 17.52
C PRO A 100 2.57 17.81 16.06
N THR A 101 2.85 16.65 15.46
CA THR A 101 3.02 16.46 14.02
C THR A 101 1.91 15.57 13.50
N LEU A 102 1.52 15.72 12.21
CA LEU A 102 0.46 14.95 11.60
C LEU A 102 1.03 13.99 10.57
N HIS A 103 0.67 12.71 10.67
CA HIS A 103 1.06 11.66 9.74
C HIS A 103 -0.13 11.02 8.99
N ARG A 104 -1.36 11.48 9.28
CA ARG A 104 -2.60 11.02 8.65
C ARG A 104 -3.57 12.18 8.48
N ILE A 105 -3.31 13.06 7.52
CA ILE A 105 -4.22 14.16 7.22
C ILE A 105 -5.56 13.61 6.73
N LYS A 106 -6.63 14.26 7.15
CA LYS A 106 -8.01 14.06 6.67
C LYS A 106 -8.59 15.38 6.20
N ASP A 107 -9.55 15.33 5.28
CA ASP A 107 -10.32 16.53 4.88
C ASP A 107 -11.22 17.04 6.01
N GLU A 108 -11.73 16.13 6.85
CA GLU A 108 -12.51 16.47 8.02
C GLU A 108 -11.63 17.07 9.10
N SER A 109 -12.00 18.25 9.59
CA SER A 109 -11.31 18.89 10.72
C SER A 109 -11.37 18.01 11.97
N ILE A 110 -10.26 17.91 12.71
CA ILE A 110 -10.21 17.22 14.00
C ILE A 110 -11.25 17.79 14.98
N LEU A 111 -11.58 19.08 14.86
CA LEU A 111 -12.58 19.75 15.71
C LEU A 111 -14.01 19.22 15.48
N ASN A 112 -14.28 18.60 14.32
CA ASN A 112 -15.58 18.03 13.98
C ASN A 112 -15.61 16.49 14.12
N TYR A 113 -14.48 15.89 14.49
CA TYR A 113 -14.39 14.43 14.53
C TYR A 113 -15.19 13.88 15.70
N TYR A 114 -16.05 12.89 15.41
CA TYR A 114 -17.04 12.36 16.36
C TYR A 114 -16.43 11.94 17.71
N SER A 115 -15.28 11.23 17.70
CA SER A 115 -14.64 10.73 18.91
C SER A 115 -14.08 11.88 19.79
N TYR A 116 -13.59 12.96 19.16
CA TYR A 116 -13.21 14.19 19.88
C TYR A 116 -14.44 14.88 20.51
N LEU A 117 -15.53 15.00 19.76
CA LEU A 117 -16.76 15.62 20.25
C LEU A 117 -17.37 14.81 21.42
N ASP A 118 -17.29 13.48 21.35
CA ASP A 118 -17.73 12.62 22.44
C ASP A 118 -16.80 12.71 23.66
N ALA A 119 -15.48 12.84 23.44
CA ALA A 119 -14.55 13.13 24.55
C ALA A 119 -14.92 14.41 25.28
N LEU A 120 -15.22 15.49 24.55
CA LEU A 120 -15.61 16.78 25.15
C LEU A 120 -16.87 16.71 26.02
N LYS A 121 -17.84 15.83 25.68
CA LYS A 121 -19.06 15.65 26.47
C LYS A 121 -18.79 15.02 27.85
N LEU A 122 -17.70 14.24 27.94
CA LEU A 122 -17.31 13.52 29.15
C LEU A 122 -16.33 14.29 30.04
N CYS A 123 -15.75 15.38 29.52
CA CYS A 123 -14.79 16.23 30.24
C CYS A 123 -15.48 17.13 31.27
N ASP A 124 -14.82 17.31 32.42
CA ASP A 124 -15.04 18.50 33.23
C ASP A 124 -14.54 19.77 32.51
N GLU A 125 -14.73 20.94 33.13
CA GLU A 125 -14.39 22.23 32.50
C GLU A 125 -12.88 22.40 32.24
N GLU A 126 -12.05 21.96 33.18
CA GLU A 126 -10.58 22.08 33.06
C GLU A 126 -10.03 21.14 31.97
N GLN A 127 -10.45 19.89 31.96
CA GLN A 127 -10.11 18.89 30.94
C GLN A 127 -10.54 19.37 29.55
N ARG A 128 -11.77 19.89 29.45
CA ARG A 128 -12.32 20.41 28.20
C ARG A 128 -11.48 21.54 27.63
N ASN A 129 -11.06 22.49 28.44
CA ASN A 129 -10.23 23.62 28.03
C ASN A 129 -8.87 23.14 27.49
N ILE A 130 -8.27 22.12 28.11
CA ILE A 130 -7.02 21.52 27.66
C ILE A 130 -7.21 20.82 26.30
N LEU A 131 -8.27 20.00 26.16
CA LEU A 131 -8.54 19.32 24.90
C LEU A 131 -8.83 20.30 23.75
N ILE A 132 -9.62 21.33 24.01
CA ILE A 132 -9.92 22.38 23.00
C ILE A 132 -8.64 23.08 22.54
N LYS A 133 -7.76 23.45 23.46
CA LYS A 133 -6.49 24.12 23.14
C LYS A 133 -5.61 23.21 22.27
N GLU A 134 -5.49 21.97 22.64
CA GLU A 134 -4.67 20.99 21.92
C GLU A 134 -5.25 20.67 20.54
N ALA A 135 -6.56 20.39 20.44
CA ALA A 135 -7.23 20.16 19.18
C ALA A 135 -7.17 21.37 18.24
N THR A 136 -7.24 22.60 18.78
CA THR A 136 -7.11 23.83 17.99
C THR A 136 -5.72 23.95 17.36
N GLU A 137 -4.66 23.64 18.11
CA GLU A 137 -3.30 23.65 17.55
C GLU A 137 -3.10 22.57 16.48
N ILE A 138 -3.61 21.36 16.70
CA ILE A 138 -3.59 20.30 15.70
C ILE A 138 -4.36 20.73 14.44
N ASN A 139 -5.55 21.35 14.61
CA ASN A 139 -6.35 21.84 13.50
C ASN A 139 -5.65 22.96 12.71
N ARG A 140 -4.89 23.82 13.37
CA ARG A 140 -4.07 24.86 12.71
C ARG A 140 -3.08 24.20 11.75
N ILE A 141 -2.30 23.22 12.24
CA ILE A 141 -1.33 22.47 11.43
C ILE A 141 -2.05 21.72 10.31
N GLN A 142 -3.17 21.05 10.59
CA GLN A 142 -3.99 20.37 9.58
C GLN A 142 -4.41 21.33 8.46
N THR A 143 -4.83 22.53 8.81
CA THR A 143 -5.26 23.55 7.83
C THR A 143 -4.11 23.98 6.93
N GLU A 144 -2.94 24.24 7.51
CA GLU A 144 -1.72 24.57 6.74
C GLU A 144 -1.35 23.44 5.76
N TYR A 145 -1.40 22.19 6.21
CA TYR A 145 -1.10 21.02 5.38
C TYR A 145 -2.14 20.85 4.26
N LEU A 146 -3.41 21.08 4.52
CA LEU A 146 -4.46 21.02 3.50
C LEU A 146 -4.30 22.12 2.44
N GLU A 147 -3.85 23.32 2.82
CA GLU A 147 -3.55 24.39 1.86
C GLU A 147 -2.35 24.02 0.96
N ILE A 148 -1.29 23.41 1.51
CA ILE A 148 -0.19 22.87 0.70
C ILE A 148 -0.70 21.81 -0.27
N ALA A 149 -1.50 20.85 0.22
CA ALA A 149 -2.03 19.77 -0.57
C ALA A 149 -2.94 20.22 -1.72
N LYS A 150 -3.71 21.30 -1.55
CA LYS A 150 -4.56 21.88 -2.61
C LYS A 150 -3.75 22.42 -3.80
N ASN A 151 -2.53 22.87 -3.57
CA ASN A 151 -1.66 23.42 -4.59
C ASN A 151 -0.87 22.37 -5.36
N GLU A 152 -0.91 21.10 -4.90
CA GLU A 152 -0.26 19.99 -5.61
C GLU A 152 -1.08 19.55 -6.83
N ALA A 153 -0.37 19.33 -7.93
CA ALA A 153 -0.99 18.81 -9.14
C ALA A 153 -1.46 17.35 -8.91
N PRO A 154 -2.65 16.97 -9.42
CA PRO A 154 -3.18 15.64 -9.20
C PRO A 154 -2.32 14.56 -9.85
N TYR A 155 -2.22 13.41 -9.19
CA TYR A 155 -1.55 12.21 -9.68
C TYR A 155 -2.57 11.17 -10.15
N ASP A 156 -2.16 10.33 -11.10
CA ASP A 156 -2.95 9.20 -11.61
C ASP A 156 -2.62 7.92 -10.83
N VAL A 157 -1.33 7.73 -10.50
CA VAL A 157 -0.80 6.53 -9.84
C VAL A 157 0.05 6.91 -8.65
N PHE A 158 -0.09 6.16 -7.55
CA PHE A 158 0.77 6.21 -6.37
C PHE A 158 1.58 4.92 -6.29
N ILE A 159 2.91 4.99 -6.25
CA ILE A 159 3.79 3.85 -6.02
C ILE A 159 4.14 3.80 -4.53
N CYS A 160 3.72 2.71 -3.88
CA CYS A 160 3.91 2.45 -2.46
C CYS A 160 4.90 1.29 -2.28
N TYR A 161 5.98 1.50 -1.56
CA TYR A 161 7.07 0.54 -1.39
C TYR A 161 7.94 0.88 -0.17
N LYS A 162 8.80 -0.03 0.25
CA LYS A 162 9.80 0.23 1.29
C LYS A 162 11.11 0.71 0.65
N GLU A 163 11.49 1.95 0.92
CA GLU A 163 12.71 2.57 0.36
C GLU A 163 13.99 1.98 0.95
N THR A 164 14.06 1.87 2.28
CA THR A 164 15.27 1.51 3.02
C THR A 164 15.02 0.26 3.86
N ASP A 165 15.93 -0.67 3.78
CA ASP A 165 16.02 -1.81 4.68
C ASP A 165 16.70 -1.35 5.98
N GLU A 166 15.98 -1.50 7.10
CA GLU A 166 16.44 -0.98 8.40
C GLU A 166 17.61 -1.78 8.99
N ASP A 167 17.73 -3.06 8.61
CA ASP A 167 18.80 -3.94 9.12
C ASP A 167 20.14 -3.65 8.42
N THR A 168 20.09 -3.35 7.12
CA THR A 168 21.28 -3.11 6.30
C THR A 168 21.59 -1.63 6.09
N MET A 169 20.64 -0.75 6.38
CA MET A 169 20.68 0.69 6.10
C MET A 169 20.92 1.02 4.63
N THR A 170 20.57 0.10 3.72
CA THR A 170 20.67 0.25 2.27
C THR A 170 19.30 0.36 1.62
N THR A 171 19.25 0.82 0.39
CA THR A 171 18.03 0.80 -0.41
C THR A 171 17.60 -0.63 -0.68
N THR A 172 16.30 -0.89 -0.61
CA THR A 172 15.73 -2.20 -0.94
C THR A 172 15.81 -2.46 -2.44
N GLU A 173 15.73 -3.73 -2.84
CA GLU A 173 15.62 -4.11 -4.25
C GLU A 173 14.32 -3.61 -4.90
N ASP A 174 13.28 -3.36 -4.12
CA ASP A 174 12.00 -2.81 -4.57
C ASP A 174 12.17 -1.47 -5.30
N VAL A 175 13.19 -0.68 -4.94
CA VAL A 175 13.51 0.58 -5.60
C VAL A 175 13.73 0.41 -7.11
N ALA A 176 14.40 -0.68 -7.52
CA ALA A 176 14.65 -0.95 -8.95
C ALA A 176 13.32 -1.26 -9.68
N TYR A 177 12.45 -2.07 -9.10
CA TYR A 177 11.13 -2.35 -9.66
C TYR A 177 10.27 -1.07 -9.73
N CYS A 178 10.24 -0.28 -8.66
CA CYS A 178 9.50 0.98 -8.61
C CYS A 178 9.99 1.98 -9.65
N THR A 179 11.30 2.12 -9.80
CA THR A 179 11.93 2.99 -10.83
C THR A 179 11.50 2.55 -12.22
N ARG A 180 11.54 1.25 -12.52
CA ARG A 180 11.11 0.72 -13.81
C ARG A 180 9.64 0.98 -14.08
N LEU A 181 8.77 0.73 -13.10
CA LEU A 181 7.34 1.02 -13.22
C LEU A 181 7.09 2.52 -13.44
N TYR A 182 7.76 3.38 -12.67
CA TYR A 182 7.68 4.83 -12.81
C TYR A 182 8.05 5.30 -14.22
N GLU A 183 9.16 4.80 -14.76
CA GLU A 183 9.61 5.13 -16.12
C GLU A 183 8.58 4.75 -17.17
N ILE A 184 8.00 3.55 -17.11
CA ILE A 184 7.01 3.09 -18.08
C ILE A 184 5.76 3.97 -18.01
N LEU A 185 5.23 4.20 -16.82
CA LEU A 185 4.00 4.96 -16.64
C LEU A 185 4.16 6.45 -17.02
N THR A 186 5.27 7.07 -16.66
CA THR A 186 5.53 8.48 -17.02
C THR A 186 5.79 8.66 -18.51
N LYS A 187 6.49 7.74 -19.16
CA LYS A 187 6.67 7.73 -20.62
C LYS A 187 5.35 7.58 -21.38
N THR A 188 4.35 6.91 -20.76
CA THR A 188 3.01 6.82 -21.35
C THR A 188 2.11 8.02 -21.05
N GLY A 189 2.61 9.02 -20.32
CA GLY A 189 1.96 10.30 -20.05
C GLY A 189 1.15 10.36 -18.77
N TYR A 190 1.21 9.35 -17.90
CA TYR A 190 0.59 9.38 -16.58
C TYR A 190 1.43 10.15 -15.58
N LYS A 191 0.76 10.86 -14.66
CA LYS A 191 1.40 11.50 -13.51
C LYS A 191 1.52 10.49 -12.38
N VAL A 192 2.74 10.17 -12.00
CA VAL A 192 3.04 9.14 -10.99
C VAL A 192 3.67 9.78 -9.77
N PHE A 193 3.09 9.53 -8.60
CA PHE A 193 3.77 9.80 -7.34
C PHE A 193 4.68 8.64 -7.01
N PHE A 194 5.96 8.92 -7.01
CA PHE A 194 7.03 8.04 -6.58
C PHE A 194 7.91 8.85 -5.63
N ALA A 195 7.86 8.55 -4.34
CA ALA A 195 8.42 9.41 -3.30
C ALA A 195 9.87 9.82 -3.57
N ARG A 196 10.69 8.87 -4.01
CA ARG A 196 12.10 9.07 -4.37
C ARG A 196 12.30 10.17 -5.39
N GLU A 197 11.49 10.23 -6.43
CA GLU A 197 11.59 11.22 -7.51
C GLU A 197 10.79 12.48 -7.19
N THR A 198 9.60 12.31 -6.65
CA THR A 198 8.65 13.40 -6.44
C THR A 198 9.06 14.33 -5.29
N LEU A 199 9.65 13.77 -4.23
CA LEU A 199 10.04 14.53 -3.03
C LEU A 199 11.48 15.01 -3.04
N GLN A 200 12.27 14.64 -4.04
CA GLN A 200 13.70 14.96 -4.13
C GLN A 200 14.01 16.47 -4.04
N ASN A 201 13.13 17.30 -4.62
CA ASN A 201 13.26 18.75 -4.63
C ASN A 201 12.51 19.45 -3.49
N LYS A 202 11.95 18.70 -2.53
CA LYS A 202 11.15 19.20 -1.41
C LYS A 202 11.91 19.02 -0.08
N LEU A 203 13.20 19.41 -0.08
CA LEU A 203 14.05 19.29 1.10
C LEU A 203 13.58 20.25 2.21
N SER A 204 13.76 19.84 3.45
CA SER A 204 13.44 20.63 4.67
C SER A 204 11.96 20.99 4.86
N VAL A 205 11.04 20.19 4.30
CA VAL A 205 9.59 20.33 4.51
C VAL A 205 8.98 19.02 4.97
N ASP A 206 7.81 19.12 5.59
CA ASP A 206 7.03 17.93 5.93
C ASP A 206 6.47 17.28 4.66
N TYR A 207 6.64 15.97 4.52
CA TYR A 207 6.20 15.23 3.31
C TYR A 207 4.72 14.86 3.34
N GLU A 208 4.09 14.82 4.51
CA GLU A 208 2.71 14.37 4.65
C GLU A 208 1.70 15.14 3.77
N PRO A 209 1.76 16.46 3.59
CA PRO A 209 0.85 17.17 2.69
C PRO A 209 0.90 16.65 1.24
N TYR A 210 2.09 16.34 0.77
CA TYR A 210 2.32 15.84 -0.60
C TYR A 210 1.86 14.40 -0.76
N ILE A 211 2.14 13.55 0.25
CA ILE A 211 1.66 12.17 0.32
C ILE A 211 0.13 12.15 0.35
N PHE A 212 -0.49 13.01 1.17
CA PHE A 212 -1.94 13.13 1.25
C PHE A 212 -2.55 13.55 -0.09
N ALA A 213 -1.99 14.59 -0.74
CA ALA A 213 -2.46 15.05 -2.05
C ALA A 213 -2.39 13.93 -3.11
N ALA A 214 -1.28 13.20 -3.12
CA ALA A 214 -1.07 12.08 -4.02
C ALA A 214 -2.03 10.92 -3.75
N LEU A 215 -2.19 10.49 -2.50
CA LEU A 215 -3.15 9.45 -2.11
C LEU A 215 -4.58 9.83 -2.50
N LYS A 216 -4.96 11.10 -2.27
CA LYS A 216 -6.30 11.61 -2.56
C LYS A 216 -6.59 11.64 -4.06
N SER A 217 -5.67 12.12 -4.87
CA SER A 217 -5.87 12.30 -6.32
C SER A 217 -5.70 11.01 -7.11
N SER A 218 -4.77 10.12 -6.72
CA SER A 218 -4.48 8.90 -7.47
C SER A 218 -5.67 7.97 -7.58
N LYS A 219 -5.91 7.46 -8.78
CA LYS A 219 -6.93 6.43 -9.06
C LYS A 219 -6.37 5.03 -8.85
N VAL A 220 -5.06 4.88 -8.94
CA VAL A 220 -4.37 3.60 -8.76
C VAL A 220 -3.30 3.74 -7.71
N MET A 221 -3.20 2.74 -6.84
CA MET A 221 -2.02 2.49 -6.02
C MET A 221 -1.35 1.19 -6.48
N ALA A 222 -0.04 1.25 -6.72
CA ALA A 222 0.80 0.09 -6.95
C ALA A 222 1.64 -0.17 -5.70
N VAL A 223 1.41 -1.29 -5.01
CA VAL A 223 2.19 -1.69 -3.82
C VAL A 223 3.17 -2.77 -4.23
N ILE A 224 4.45 -2.48 -4.06
CA ILE A 224 5.55 -3.36 -4.47
C ILE A 224 6.34 -3.77 -3.23
N GLY A 225 6.56 -5.07 -3.07
CA GLY A 225 7.34 -5.63 -1.97
C GLY A 225 7.90 -6.99 -2.34
N SER A 226 9.22 -7.10 -2.43
CA SER A 226 9.94 -8.37 -2.65
C SER A 226 9.94 -9.27 -1.42
N LYS A 227 9.71 -8.69 -0.23
CA LYS A 227 9.59 -9.43 1.03
C LYS A 227 8.24 -9.13 1.70
N SER A 228 7.67 -10.14 2.34
CA SER A 228 6.43 -10.05 3.11
C SER A 228 6.45 -8.92 4.16
N GLU A 229 7.56 -8.76 4.85
CA GLU A 229 7.76 -7.73 5.88
C GLU A 229 7.71 -6.30 5.31
N TYR A 230 8.05 -6.09 4.03
CA TYR A 230 8.00 -4.77 3.39
C TYR A 230 6.58 -4.26 3.25
N PHE A 231 5.60 -5.13 3.02
CA PHE A 231 4.18 -4.76 3.00
C PHE A 231 3.66 -4.32 4.37
N THR A 232 4.25 -4.82 5.45
CA THR A 232 3.85 -4.54 6.82
C THR A 232 4.69 -3.45 7.49
N ALA A 233 5.75 -2.97 6.81
CA ALA A 233 6.54 -1.84 7.27
C ALA A 233 5.64 -0.63 7.55
N THR A 234 5.89 0.08 8.64
CA THR A 234 5.00 1.09 9.21
C THR A 234 4.51 2.12 8.18
N TRP A 235 5.41 2.68 7.37
CA TRP A 235 5.04 3.66 6.34
C TRP A 235 4.21 3.05 5.22
N VAL A 236 4.67 1.94 4.65
CA VAL A 236 3.98 1.23 3.57
C VAL A 236 2.55 0.86 3.99
N LYS A 237 2.42 0.30 5.20
CA LYS A 237 1.12 -0.05 5.77
C LYS A 237 0.21 1.16 6.00
N ASN A 238 0.76 2.27 6.49
CA ASN A 238 0.00 3.51 6.67
C ASN A 238 -0.54 4.04 5.34
N GLU A 239 0.24 4.00 4.26
CA GLU A 239 -0.17 4.47 2.95
C GLU A 239 -1.27 3.58 2.34
N TRP A 240 -1.02 2.27 2.21
CA TRP A 240 -2.02 1.41 1.59
C TRP A 240 -3.31 1.25 2.42
N SER A 241 -3.23 1.29 3.76
CA SER A 241 -4.44 1.23 4.60
C SER A 241 -5.32 2.48 4.44
N ARG A 242 -4.71 3.65 4.28
CA ARG A 242 -5.42 4.90 3.95
C ARG A 242 -6.07 4.84 2.58
N PHE A 243 -5.37 4.29 1.58
CA PHE A 243 -5.89 4.13 0.23
C PHE A 243 -7.06 3.14 0.18
N LEU A 244 -6.99 2.02 0.92
CA LEU A 244 -8.11 1.09 1.06
C LEU A 244 -9.37 1.75 1.63
N LYS A 245 -9.23 2.58 2.69
CA LYS A 245 -10.34 3.36 3.24
C LYS A 245 -10.94 4.36 2.22
N GLN A 246 -10.11 4.87 1.31
CA GLN A 246 -10.60 5.74 0.22
C GLN A 246 -11.34 4.93 -0.85
N MET A 247 -10.92 3.70 -1.16
CA MET A 247 -11.59 2.80 -2.11
C MET A 247 -13.03 2.46 -1.68
N GLU A 248 -13.30 2.39 -0.37
CA GLU A 248 -14.66 2.19 0.16
C GLU A 248 -15.61 3.32 -0.24
N LYS A 249 -15.08 4.54 -0.42
CA LYS A 249 -15.84 5.75 -0.76
C LYS A 249 -15.79 6.10 -2.26
N ASP A 250 -14.74 5.66 -2.95
CA ASP A 250 -14.51 5.91 -4.39
C ASP A 250 -14.24 4.60 -5.13
N PRO A 251 -15.27 3.96 -5.71
CA PRO A 251 -15.13 2.70 -6.46
C PRO A 251 -14.24 2.82 -7.71
N SER A 252 -13.89 4.04 -8.14
CA SER A 252 -12.95 4.26 -9.24
C SER A 252 -11.47 4.14 -8.81
N LYS A 253 -11.20 3.89 -7.54
CA LYS A 253 -9.84 3.62 -7.06
C LYS A 253 -9.55 2.12 -7.09
N GLN A 254 -8.32 1.76 -7.45
CA GLN A 254 -7.86 0.37 -7.52
C GLN A 254 -6.46 0.23 -6.95
N ILE A 255 -6.21 -0.89 -6.30
CA ILE A 255 -4.90 -1.26 -5.80
C ILE A 255 -4.37 -2.48 -6.56
N PHE A 256 -3.11 -2.40 -6.99
CA PHE A 256 -2.36 -3.48 -7.64
C PHE A 256 -1.16 -3.86 -6.78
N PHE A 257 -0.77 -5.13 -6.81
CA PHE A 257 0.32 -5.66 -6.01
C PHE A 257 1.36 -6.31 -6.90
N ALA A 258 2.63 -6.20 -6.49
CA ALA A 258 3.72 -7.02 -7.00
C ALA A 258 4.52 -7.59 -5.83
N CYS A 259 4.77 -8.90 -5.83
CA CYS A 259 5.45 -9.63 -4.75
C CYS A 259 6.16 -10.86 -5.29
N ASP A 260 7.04 -11.45 -4.50
CA ASP A 260 7.67 -12.73 -4.82
C ASP A 260 6.74 -13.91 -4.53
N ASP A 261 6.10 -13.94 -3.38
CA ASP A 261 5.12 -14.98 -3.01
C ASP A 261 3.76 -14.36 -2.60
N PRO A 262 2.69 -14.58 -3.39
CA PRO A 262 1.35 -14.11 -3.06
C PRO A 262 0.76 -14.71 -1.77
N ASN A 263 1.25 -15.87 -1.32
CA ASN A 263 0.76 -16.50 -0.09
C ASN A 263 1.22 -15.75 1.16
N GLU A 264 2.27 -14.95 1.06
CA GLU A 264 2.81 -14.15 2.14
C GLU A 264 2.21 -12.75 2.23
N LEU A 265 1.30 -12.39 1.33
CA LEU A 265 0.63 -11.10 1.36
C LEU A 265 -0.20 -10.90 2.64
N PRO A 266 -0.27 -9.67 3.16
CA PRO A 266 -1.18 -9.34 4.26
C PRO A 266 -2.61 -9.78 3.97
N ARG A 267 -3.35 -10.19 5.01
CA ARG A 267 -4.75 -10.67 4.87
C ARG A 267 -5.66 -9.71 4.12
N ALA A 268 -5.41 -8.41 4.20
CA ALA A 268 -6.15 -7.39 3.44
C ALA A 268 -6.06 -7.60 1.91
N PHE A 269 -5.07 -8.37 1.45
CA PHE A 269 -4.76 -8.59 0.03
C PHE A 269 -4.90 -10.05 -0.41
N SER A 270 -5.14 -10.99 0.50
CA SER A 270 -5.12 -12.44 0.25
C SER A 270 -6.10 -12.93 -0.83
N LEU A 271 -7.12 -12.13 -1.18
CA LEU A 271 -8.07 -12.43 -2.25
C LEU A 271 -7.74 -11.68 -3.56
N LYS A 272 -6.64 -10.93 -3.62
CA LYS A 272 -6.23 -10.14 -4.78
C LYS A 272 -5.15 -10.89 -5.57
N GLN A 273 -5.24 -10.84 -6.90
CA GLN A 273 -4.13 -11.29 -7.73
C GLN A 273 -2.95 -10.32 -7.62
N ALA A 274 -1.74 -10.87 -7.47
CA ALA A 274 -0.51 -10.11 -7.45
C ALA A 274 0.35 -10.43 -8.68
N GLN A 275 1.09 -9.44 -9.18
CA GLN A 275 2.13 -9.64 -10.17
C GLN A 275 3.35 -10.28 -9.50
N LEU A 276 3.81 -11.42 -10.01
CA LEU A 276 5.03 -12.05 -9.47
C LEU A 276 6.28 -11.28 -9.95
N LEU A 277 7.12 -10.88 -9.01
CA LEU A 277 8.38 -10.18 -9.27
C LEU A 277 9.43 -11.09 -9.92
N SER A 278 9.34 -12.39 -9.70
CA SER A 278 10.16 -13.41 -10.37
C SER A 278 9.95 -13.44 -11.91
N ASN A 279 8.86 -12.85 -12.42
CA ASN A 279 8.68 -12.67 -13.85
C ASN A 279 9.57 -11.52 -14.34
N PRO A 280 10.46 -11.76 -15.32
CA PRO A 280 11.36 -10.72 -15.83
C PRO A 280 10.66 -9.49 -16.42
N ASP A 281 9.43 -9.64 -16.91
CA ASP A 281 8.61 -8.57 -17.47
C ASP A 281 7.54 -8.10 -16.46
N ALA A 282 7.78 -8.35 -15.15
CA ALA A 282 6.79 -8.06 -14.09
C ALA A 282 6.30 -6.62 -14.12
N MET A 283 7.18 -5.67 -14.28
CA MET A 283 6.84 -4.25 -14.27
C MET A 283 6.12 -3.81 -15.55
N GLU A 284 6.46 -4.38 -16.68
CA GLU A 284 5.78 -4.17 -17.95
C GLU A 284 4.33 -4.68 -17.89
N ILE A 285 4.13 -5.86 -17.34
CA ILE A 285 2.79 -6.46 -17.17
C ILE A 285 1.97 -5.64 -16.16
N LEU A 286 2.57 -5.27 -15.03
CA LEU A 286 1.91 -4.44 -14.03
C LEU A 286 1.52 -3.08 -14.62
N ALA A 287 2.44 -2.43 -15.33
CA ALA A 287 2.18 -1.16 -16.00
C ALA A 287 1.03 -1.28 -17.00
N LYS A 288 1.03 -2.34 -17.84
CA LYS A 288 -0.06 -2.61 -18.79
C LYS A 288 -1.42 -2.73 -18.10
N ASN A 289 -1.50 -3.47 -16.99
CA ASN A 289 -2.73 -3.63 -16.23
C ASN A 289 -3.21 -2.30 -15.65
N ILE A 290 -2.30 -1.49 -15.11
CA ILE A 290 -2.58 -0.15 -14.59
C ILE A 290 -3.09 0.76 -15.71
N ILE A 291 -2.40 0.80 -16.85
CA ILE A 291 -2.76 1.61 -18.01
C ILE A 291 -4.15 1.23 -18.54
N ASN A 292 -4.43 -0.06 -18.69
CA ASN A 292 -5.72 -0.56 -19.13
C ASN A 292 -6.84 -0.16 -18.16
N TYR A 293 -6.59 -0.26 -16.87
CA TYR A 293 -7.54 0.16 -15.84
C TYR A 293 -7.84 1.65 -15.93
N LEU A 294 -6.81 2.49 -15.97
CA LEU A 294 -6.94 3.94 -16.09
C LEU A 294 -7.65 4.33 -17.39
N ALA A 295 -7.30 3.70 -18.51
CA ALA A 295 -7.96 3.94 -19.80
C ALA A 295 -9.47 3.62 -19.77
N ASN A 296 -9.87 2.57 -19.06
CA ASN A 296 -11.27 2.20 -18.89
C ASN A 296 -12.05 3.21 -18.02
N ILE A 297 -11.45 3.71 -16.94
CA ILE A 297 -12.04 4.79 -16.14
C ILE A 297 -12.20 6.05 -17.00
N LEU A 298 -11.23 6.37 -17.83
CA LEU A 298 -11.25 7.53 -18.71
C LEU A 298 -12.36 7.44 -19.77
N LYS A 299 -12.63 6.25 -20.29
CA LYS A 299 -13.76 6.00 -21.20
C LYS A 299 -15.12 6.16 -20.51
N ALA A 300 -15.17 5.76 -19.23
CA ALA A 300 -16.37 5.87 -18.40
C ALA A 300 -16.63 7.31 -17.89
N GLY A 301 -15.58 8.14 -17.75
CA GLY A 301 -15.64 9.52 -17.26
C GLY A 301 -15.00 10.50 -18.25
N LYS A 302 -15.68 11.61 -18.56
CA LYS A 302 -15.26 12.62 -19.57
C LYS A 302 -13.99 13.41 -19.25
N ASN A 303 -13.19 13.07 -18.24
CA ASN A 303 -12.05 13.86 -17.72
C ASN A 303 -10.69 13.15 -17.83
N GLY A 304 -10.43 12.45 -18.93
CA GLY A 304 -9.19 11.69 -19.10
C GLY A 304 -8.07 12.40 -19.85
N ASN A 305 -6.84 11.95 -19.64
CA ASN A 305 -5.67 12.40 -20.40
C ASN A 305 -5.62 11.71 -21.79
N PRO A 306 -5.99 12.39 -22.89
CA PRO A 306 -6.06 11.77 -24.23
C PRO A 306 -4.68 11.37 -24.78
N ASN A 307 -3.59 11.93 -24.25
CA ASN A 307 -2.22 11.61 -24.68
C ASN A 307 -1.72 10.28 -24.07
N ALA A 308 -2.19 9.91 -22.89
CA ALA A 308 -1.85 8.64 -22.27
C ALA A 308 -2.29 7.43 -23.11
N LEU A 309 -3.46 7.52 -23.75
CA LEU A 309 -3.98 6.45 -24.62
C LEU A 309 -3.18 6.27 -25.91
N LYS A 310 -2.71 7.37 -26.53
CA LYS A 310 -1.89 7.30 -27.75
C LYS A 310 -0.50 6.72 -27.48
N ASN A 311 0.10 7.11 -26.35
CA ASN A 311 1.43 6.66 -25.98
C ASN A 311 1.42 5.21 -25.44
N ALA A 312 0.36 4.78 -24.76
CA ALA A 312 0.19 3.41 -24.29
C ALA A 312 0.21 2.38 -25.43
N ALA A 313 -0.45 2.68 -26.55
CA ALA A 313 -0.46 1.79 -27.72
C ALA A 313 0.93 1.62 -28.36
N GLN A 314 1.79 2.62 -28.24
CA GLN A 314 3.12 2.64 -28.84
C GLN A 314 4.21 1.94 -27.98
N TYR A 315 3.98 1.84 -26.65
CA TYR A 315 4.95 1.28 -25.70
C TYR A 315 4.73 -0.19 -25.34
N LEU A 316 3.57 -0.76 -25.64
CA LEU A 316 3.15 -2.06 -25.16
C LEU A 316 2.83 -3.03 -26.30
N ASP A 317 3.80 -3.30 -27.14
CA ASP A 317 3.75 -4.44 -28.05
C ASP A 317 3.96 -5.80 -27.31
N LEU A 318 3.87 -5.77 -25.98
CA LEU A 318 3.77 -6.98 -25.11
C LEU A 318 2.45 -7.74 -25.31
N SER A 319 1.53 -7.17 -26.06
CA SER A 319 0.26 -7.80 -26.46
C SER A 319 0.35 -8.45 -27.83
N SER A 320 1.50 -8.38 -28.51
CA SER A 320 1.66 -9.14 -29.74
C SER A 320 1.66 -10.63 -29.41
N PRO A 321 1.05 -11.46 -30.25
CA PRO A 321 1.05 -12.92 -30.08
C PRO A 321 2.46 -13.48 -29.90
N GLU A 322 3.45 -12.91 -30.57
CA GLU A 322 4.86 -13.33 -30.50
C GLU A 322 5.49 -12.99 -29.15
N ALA A 323 5.20 -11.82 -28.58
CA ALA A 323 5.70 -11.45 -27.25
C ALA A 323 5.07 -12.31 -26.15
N MET A 324 3.77 -12.61 -26.26
CA MET A 324 3.07 -13.52 -25.32
C MET A 324 3.64 -14.93 -25.40
N LEU A 325 3.90 -15.43 -26.60
CA LEU A 325 4.55 -16.74 -26.79
C LEU A 325 5.95 -16.78 -26.20
N GLY A 326 6.73 -15.70 -26.40
CA GLY A 326 8.07 -15.56 -25.82
C GLY A 326 8.06 -15.64 -24.30
N ARG A 327 7.09 -14.99 -23.63
CA ARG A 327 6.91 -15.08 -22.18
C ARG A 327 6.55 -16.50 -21.75
N ALA A 328 5.58 -17.13 -22.40
CA ALA A 328 5.18 -18.49 -22.08
C ALA A 328 6.36 -19.47 -22.17
N LYS A 329 7.20 -19.38 -23.21
CA LYS A 329 8.42 -20.20 -23.36
C LYS A 329 9.42 -19.95 -22.23
N LYS A 330 9.57 -18.70 -21.78
CA LYS A 330 10.45 -18.35 -20.64
C LYS A 330 9.92 -18.95 -19.33
N HIS A 331 8.62 -18.82 -19.06
CA HIS A 331 7.97 -19.46 -17.91
C HIS A 331 8.10 -20.98 -17.93
N LEU A 332 8.01 -21.58 -19.11
CA LEU A 332 8.21 -23.04 -19.28
C LEU A 332 9.62 -23.47 -18.85
N ASN A 333 10.65 -22.71 -19.27
CA ASN A 333 12.04 -22.97 -18.89
C ASN A 333 12.29 -22.78 -17.38
N GLN A 334 11.55 -21.87 -16.75
CA GLN A 334 11.56 -21.64 -15.31
C GLN A 334 10.70 -22.64 -14.52
N LYS A 335 10.02 -23.58 -15.21
CA LYS A 335 9.08 -24.55 -14.62
C LYS A 335 7.87 -23.90 -13.92
N ASN A 336 7.55 -22.65 -14.27
CA ASN A 336 6.37 -21.93 -13.76
C ASN A 336 5.16 -22.25 -14.65
N TYR A 337 4.63 -23.45 -14.52
CA TYR A 337 3.56 -23.95 -15.40
C TYR A 337 2.25 -23.18 -15.27
N ALA A 338 1.93 -22.66 -14.07
CA ALA A 338 0.72 -21.85 -13.88
C ALA A 338 0.76 -20.58 -14.74
N ALA A 339 1.91 -19.91 -14.83
CA ALA A 339 2.08 -18.75 -15.70
C ALA A 339 2.05 -19.11 -17.18
N VAL A 340 2.58 -20.29 -17.57
CA VAL A 340 2.48 -20.80 -18.94
C VAL A 340 1.02 -20.94 -19.36
N TYR A 341 0.18 -21.56 -18.52
CA TYR A 341 -1.24 -21.75 -18.83
C TYR A 341 -1.98 -20.41 -18.95
N SER A 342 -1.67 -19.43 -18.10
CA SER A 342 -2.27 -18.09 -18.18
C SER A 342 -1.89 -17.39 -19.50
N ASP A 343 -0.59 -17.31 -19.80
CA ASP A 343 -0.10 -16.64 -21.02
C ASP A 343 -0.64 -17.30 -22.29
N ILE A 344 -0.66 -18.64 -22.33
CA ILE A 344 -1.16 -19.39 -23.50
C ILE A 344 -2.68 -19.23 -23.64
N SER A 345 -3.44 -19.18 -22.53
CA SER A 345 -4.88 -18.94 -22.59
C SER A 345 -5.20 -17.57 -23.19
N ASP A 346 -4.49 -16.54 -22.73
CA ASP A 346 -4.66 -15.18 -23.25
C ASP A 346 -4.24 -15.08 -24.72
N LEU A 347 -3.13 -15.74 -25.08
CA LEU A 347 -2.63 -15.80 -26.45
C LEU A 347 -3.62 -16.47 -27.39
N LEU A 348 -4.16 -17.62 -27.02
CA LEU A 348 -5.14 -18.37 -27.85
C LEU A 348 -6.49 -17.68 -27.93
N ALA A 349 -6.85 -16.82 -26.97
CA ALA A 349 -8.02 -15.95 -27.09
C ALA A 349 -7.87 -14.90 -28.18
N ILE A 350 -6.62 -14.46 -28.49
CA ILE A 350 -6.30 -13.48 -29.54
C ILE A 350 -6.03 -14.18 -30.87
N ASN A 351 -5.27 -15.28 -30.85
CA ASN A 351 -4.87 -16.06 -32.03
C ASN A 351 -5.11 -17.56 -31.82
N PRO A 352 -6.36 -18.04 -32.04
CA PRO A 352 -6.72 -19.44 -31.82
C PRO A 352 -6.01 -20.45 -32.73
N ALA A 353 -5.38 -20.01 -33.82
CA ALA A 353 -4.67 -20.86 -34.78
C ALA A 353 -3.14 -20.85 -34.58
N MET A 354 -2.63 -20.38 -33.45
CA MET A 354 -1.20 -20.34 -33.20
C MET A 354 -0.65 -21.67 -32.75
N SER A 355 -0.10 -22.43 -33.70
CA SER A 355 0.49 -23.78 -33.52
C SER A 355 1.44 -23.85 -32.32
N GLU A 356 2.41 -22.91 -32.23
CA GLU A 356 3.42 -22.90 -31.18
C GLU A 356 2.83 -22.70 -29.78
N ALA A 357 1.68 -22.04 -29.64
CA ALA A 357 1.01 -21.88 -28.36
C ALA A 357 0.52 -23.22 -27.82
N TYR A 358 -0.09 -24.03 -28.67
CA TYR A 358 -0.51 -25.40 -28.31
C TYR A 358 0.70 -26.28 -27.97
N TRP A 359 1.79 -26.14 -28.72
CA TRP A 359 3.03 -26.86 -28.44
C TRP A 359 3.60 -26.51 -27.06
N VAL A 360 3.71 -25.24 -26.73
CA VAL A 360 4.21 -24.79 -25.42
C VAL A 360 3.31 -25.27 -24.28
N ARG A 361 1.98 -25.31 -24.47
CA ARG A 361 1.05 -25.83 -23.47
C ARG A 361 1.17 -27.34 -23.30
N LEU A 362 1.33 -28.08 -24.40
CA LEU A 362 1.64 -29.52 -24.36
C LEU A 362 2.92 -29.81 -23.56
N LEU A 363 4.00 -29.05 -23.81
CA LEU A 363 5.23 -29.19 -23.04
C LEU A 363 5.02 -28.93 -21.54
N ALA A 364 4.19 -27.96 -21.19
CA ALA A 364 3.81 -27.72 -19.81
C ALA A 364 2.99 -28.85 -19.20
N ASN A 365 2.06 -29.48 -19.96
CA ASN A 365 1.27 -30.61 -19.54
C ASN A 365 2.15 -31.79 -19.13
N VAL A 366 3.19 -32.07 -19.93
CA VAL A 366 4.13 -33.17 -19.66
C VAL A 366 5.32 -32.78 -18.78
N ARG A 367 5.35 -31.53 -18.27
CA ARG A 367 6.41 -31.03 -17.39
C ARG A 367 7.82 -31.06 -18.02
N HIS A 368 7.91 -30.79 -19.30
CA HIS A 368 9.13 -30.73 -20.07
C HIS A 368 9.27 -29.36 -20.75
N ASN A 369 10.45 -29.07 -21.29
CA ASN A 369 10.72 -27.92 -22.18
C ASN A 369 11.26 -28.42 -23.54
N GLU A 370 11.49 -27.52 -24.48
CA GLU A 370 11.96 -27.86 -25.82
C GLU A 370 13.31 -28.66 -25.82
N GLU A 371 14.17 -28.45 -24.80
CA GLU A 371 15.49 -29.08 -24.71
C GLU A 371 15.41 -30.51 -24.18
N ASN A 372 14.46 -30.83 -23.33
CA ASN A 372 14.38 -32.11 -22.64
C ASN A 372 13.17 -32.97 -22.99
N ILE A 373 12.36 -32.52 -23.94
CA ILE A 373 11.16 -33.28 -24.38
C ILE A 373 11.50 -34.67 -24.93
N ILE A 374 12.67 -34.84 -25.51
CA ILE A 374 13.16 -36.15 -26.02
C ILE A 374 13.25 -37.21 -24.91
N TYR A 375 13.30 -36.80 -23.66
CA TYR A 375 13.31 -37.73 -22.52
C TYR A 375 11.92 -37.98 -21.94
N ALA A 376 10.86 -37.44 -22.55
CA ALA A 376 9.49 -37.68 -22.10
C ALA A 376 9.12 -39.15 -22.31
N LYS A 377 8.59 -39.80 -21.28
CA LYS A 377 8.10 -41.18 -21.34
C LYS A 377 6.63 -41.25 -21.76
N THR A 378 6.01 -40.13 -22.03
CA THR A 378 4.59 -39.99 -22.35
C THR A 378 4.42 -39.92 -23.86
N ASP A 379 3.45 -40.62 -24.37
CA ASP A 379 3.04 -40.55 -25.78
C ASP A 379 2.28 -39.24 -26.02
N LEU A 380 2.98 -38.29 -26.63
CA LEU A 380 2.49 -36.90 -26.85
C LEU A 380 1.30 -36.87 -27.82
N THR A 381 1.20 -37.86 -28.71
CA THR A 381 0.11 -37.91 -29.72
C THR A 381 -1.28 -38.14 -29.13
N LYS A 382 -1.37 -38.44 -27.84
CA LYS A 382 -2.63 -38.59 -27.10
C LYS A 382 -3.17 -37.32 -26.46
N ASP A 383 -2.42 -36.24 -26.52
CA ASP A 383 -2.82 -34.96 -25.96
C ASP A 383 -3.53 -34.11 -27.02
N GLU A 384 -4.67 -33.50 -26.67
CA GLU A 384 -5.43 -32.64 -27.59
C GLU A 384 -4.62 -31.45 -28.14
N ASP A 385 -3.65 -31.00 -27.39
CA ASP A 385 -2.78 -29.87 -27.79
C ASP A 385 -1.78 -30.31 -28.87
N TYR A 386 -1.39 -31.59 -28.91
CA TYR A 386 -0.57 -32.12 -29.99
C TYR A 386 -1.28 -32.04 -31.34
N ASP A 387 -2.52 -32.50 -31.40
CA ASP A 387 -3.32 -32.49 -32.63
C ASP A 387 -3.50 -31.04 -33.15
N LYS A 388 -3.76 -30.10 -32.25
CA LYS A 388 -3.91 -28.69 -32.59
C LYS A 388 -2.58 -28.06 -33.02
N ALA A 389 -1.48 -28.36 -32.30
CA ALA A 389 -0.15 -27.91 -32.67
C ALA A 389 0.21 -28.35 -34.10
N VAL A 390 0.03 -29.62 -34.43
CA VAL A 390 0.31 -30.17 -35.78
C VAL A 390 -0.66 -29.65 -36.83
N THR A 391 -1.94 -29.48 -36.51
CA THR A 391 -2.96 -28.99 -37.44
C THR A 391 -2.66 -27.57 -37.92
N PHE A 392 -2.27 -26.69 -37.02
CA PHE A 392 -1.99 -25.29 -37.34
C PHE A 392 -0.52 -25.02 -37.72
N ALA A 393 0.34 -26.05 -37.70
CA ALA A 393 1.78 -25.88 -37.98
C ALA A 393 2.06 -25.69 -39.46
N SER A 394 3.06 -24.81 -39.74
CA SER A 394 3.73 -24.78 -41.05
C SER A 394 4.50 -26.08 -41.30
N SER A 395 4.88 -26.35 -42.55
CA SER A 395 5.66 -27.54 -42.88
C SER A 395 6.95 -27.68 -42.04
N ALA A 396 7.64 -26.58 -41.80
CA ALA A 396 8.85 -26.57 -40.98
C ALA A 396 8.60 -26.87 -39.48
N LEU A 397 7.45 -26.43 -38.93
CA LEU A 397 7.09 -26.72 -37.55
C LEU A 397 6.57 -28.15 -37.37
N LYS A 398 5.93 -28.76 -38.41
CA LYS A 398 5.52 -30.14 -38.37
C LYS A 398 6.70 -31.08 -38.21
N GLU A 399 7.76 -30.87 -39.00
CA GLU A 399 9.01 -31.63 -38.87
C GLU A 399 9.65 -31.56 -37.50
N LYS A 400 9.40 -30.47 -36.78
CA LYS A 400 9.89 -30.28 -35.40
C LYS A 400 9.05 -31.01 -34.37
N TYR A 401 7.75 -31.19 -34.62
CA TYR A 401 6.81 -31.77 -33.67
C TYR A 401 6.67 -33.28 -33.82
N GLU A 402 6.93 -33.83 -35.01
CA GLU A 402 7.03 -35.25 -35.32
C GLU A 402 8.40 -35.87 -34.91
#